data_d692632679c66e5ca7ec0953636eeab7
#
_entry.id   d692632679c66e5ca7ec0953636eeab7
#
_cell.length_a   1.000
_cell.length_b   1.000
_cell.length_c   1.000
_cell.angle_alpha   90.00
_cell.angle_beta   90.00
_cell.angle_gamma   90.00
#
_symmetry.space_group_name_H-M   'P 1'
#
loop_
_entity.id
_entity.type
_entity.pdbx_description
1 polymer ?
#
loop_
_entity_poly.entity_id
_entity_poly.type
_entity_poly.pdbx_seq_one_letter_code
_entity_poly.pdbx_strand_id
1 'polypeptide(L)'
;MNKPEIWLRGAVAAWEMVIDFPLPEPVRRRGAGPVPGGVVLAWFPLIGLLAGAVIALAAYLVGAVLNPVAGSVLFALLGVLFWDCKDSGRGVALIASLFWRKLQGEPMIEALPELDSNVMRVTSIPAAVFLTVLEILKLALLFLLSFYGAKFWLGALLAGSFSLQGLLATRPGRQDAAPLLVLAGAEDQRAFLLTSLVVWVICFLFFPLATLAAVLILNLTSGALARGLERNYGGVTADLITLSGALAELLLLLVGIGGAITFS
;
A
#
# COMPACT_ATOMS: atom_id res chain seq x y z
N MET A 1 9.65 26.59 -14.76
CA MET A 1 9.43 25.15 -15.04
C MET A 1 8.05 24.97 -15.63
N ASN A 2 7.94 24.18 -16.69
CA ASN A 2 6.64 23.87 -17.30
C ASN A 2 5.81 22.97 -16.37
N LYS A 3 4.51 23.28 -16.19
CA LYS A 3 3.60 22.47 -15.32
C LYS A 3 3.68 20.96 -15.59
N PRO A 4 3.66 20.44 -16.85
CA PRO A 4 3.74 19.01 -17.12
C PRO A 4 5.06 18.36 -16.64
N GLU A 5 6.16 19.08 -16.69
CA GLU A 5 7.46 18.57 -16.23
C GLU A 5 7.50 18.35 -14.71
N ILE A 6 6.88 19.25 -13.93
CA ILE A 6 6.75 19.11 -12.48
C ILE A 6 5.95 17.86 -12.12
N TRP A 7 4.84 17.61 -12.83
CA TRP A 7 4.01 16.44 -12.62
C TRP A 7 4.74 15.14 -12.95
N LEU A 8 5.49 15.09 -14.07
CA LEU A 8 6.29 13.92 -14.42
C LEU A 8 7.35 13.62 -13.35
N ARG A 9 8.07 14.64 -12.88
CA ARG A 9 9.05 14.50 -11.80
C ARG A 9 8.39 14.03 -10.51
N GLY A 10 7.19 14.54 -10.20
CA GLY A 10 6.39 14.07 -9.07
C GLY A 10 6.03 12.59 -9.16
N ALA A 11 5.66 12.12 -10.35
CA ALA A 11 5.36 10.71 -10.59
C ALA A 11 6.58 9.80 -10.34
N VAL A 12 7.74 10.21 -10.87
CA VAL A 12 8.99 9.45 -10.69
C VAL A 12 9.40 9.42 -9.21
N ALA A 13 9.37 10.56 -8.53
CA ALA A 13 9.70 10.64 -7.11
C ALA A 13 8.73 9.83 -6.25
N ALA A 14 7.43 9.87 -6.54
CA ALA A 14 6.42 9.08 -5.85
C ALA A 14 6.64 7.57 -6.05
N TRP A 15 6.95 7.15 -7.29
CA TRP A 15 7.28 5.76 -7.58
C TRP A 15 8.47 5.26 -6.76
N GLU A 16 9.58 5.98 -6.78
CA GLU A 16 10.80 5.62 -6.04
C GLU A 16 10.61 5.62 -4.51
N MET A 17 9.61 6.34 -4.00
CA MET A 17 9.28 6.34 -2.57
C MET A 17 8.38 5.18 -2.13
N VAL A 18 7.53 4.69 -3.03
CA VAL A 18 6.47 3.73 -2.69
C VAL A 18 6.77 2.33 -3.21
N ILE A 19 7.59 2.23 -4.26
CA ILE A 19 7.86 0.98 -4.96
C ILE A 19 9.37 0.78 -5.08
N ASP A 20 9.88 -0.29 -4.51
CA ASP A 20 11.30 -0.66 -4.58
C ASP A 20 11.74 -1.20 -5.96
N PHE A 21 10.84 -1.20 -6.94
CA PHE A 21 11.17 -1.62 -8.29
C PHE A 21 11.78 -0.46 -9.09
N PRO A 22 13.04 -0.61 -9.57
CA PRO A 22 13.76 0.48 -10.21
C PRO A 22 13.13 0.89 -11.54
N LEU A 23 12.95 2.20 -11.72
CA LEU A 23 12.55 2.75 -13.01
C LEU A 23 13.68 2.66 -14.03
N PRO A 24 13.36 2.49 -15.34
CA PRO A 24 14.36 2.57 -16.40
C PRO A 24 15.13 3.89 -16.34
N GLU A 25 16.45 3.82 -16.52
CA GLU A 25 17.35 4.97 -16.40
C GLU A 25 16.90 6.23 -17.19
N PRO A 26 16.39 6.13 -18.44
CA PRO A 26 15.89 7.31 -19.16
C PRO A 26 14.71 8.01 -18.48
N VAL A 27 13.84 7.26 -17.81
CA VAL A 27 12.68 7.80 -17.09
C VAL A 27 13.16 8.46 -15.80
N ARG A 28 14.03 7.81 -15.06
CA ARG A 28 14.62 8.30 -13.82
C ARG A 28 15.37 9.61 -14.04
N ARG A 29 16.19 9.72 -15.11
CA ARG A 29 16.89 10.96 -15.44
C ARG A 29 15.96 12.12 -15.76
N ARG A 30 14.85 11.88 -16.46
CA ARG A 30 13.84 12.92 -16.74
C ARG A 30 13.09 13.37 -15.49
N GLY A 31 12.93 12.47 -14.52
CA GLY A 31 12.29 12.74 -13.24
C GLY A 31 13.22 13.40 -12.22
N ALA A 32 14.53 13.43 -12.45
CA ALA A 32 15.48 14.00 -11.50
C ALA A 32 15.29 15.51 -11.32
N GLY A 33 15.30 15.97 -10.07
CA GLY A 33 15.23 17.38 -9.71
C GLY A 33 14.24 17.67 -8.57
N PRO A 34 14.27 18.88 -8.01
CA PRO A 34 13.40 19.25 -6.90
C PRO A 34 11.93 19.27 -7.33
N VAL A 35 11.07 18.69 -6.50
CA VAL A 35 9.62 18.62 -6.72
C VAL A 35 8.90 19.00 -5.42
N PRO A 36 7.83 19.81 -5.49
CA PRO A 36 7.00 20.09 -4.32
C PRO A 36 6.38 18.80 -3.73
N GLY A 37 6.46 18.62 -2.41
CA GLY A 37 5.97 17.42 -1.75
C GLY A 37 4.47 17.13 -2.01
N GLY A 38 3.64 18.16 -2.12
CA GLY A 38 2.22 18.01 -2.47
C GLY A 38 1.97 17.38 -3.86
N VAL A 39 2.87 17.62 -4.82
CA VAL A 39 2.80 17.00 -6.16
C VAL A 39 3.21 15.53 -6.08
N VAL A 40 4.23 15.21 -5.30
CA VAL A 40 4.65 13.81 -5.07
C VAL A 40 3.52 13.01 -4.42
N LEU A 41 2.94 13.55 -3.35
CA LEU A 41 1.82 12.91 -2.64
C LEU A 41 0.61 12.66 -3.54
N ALA A 42 0.31 13.58 -4.46
CA ALA A 42 -0.81 13.45 -5.39
C ALA A 42 -0.71 12.20 -6.28
N TRP A 43 0.49 11.69 -6.53
CA TRP A 43 0.70 10.48 -7.32
C TRP A 43 0.49 9.18 -6.54
N PHE A 44 0.52 9.18 -5.21
CA PHE A 44 0.37 7.96 -4.41
C PHE A 44 -0.90 7.17 -4.73
N PRO A 45 -2.11 7.75 -4.65
CA PRO A 45 -3.33 7.02 -4.98
C PRO A 45 -3.39 6.63 -6.46
N LEU A 46 -2.86 7.47 -7.36
CA LEU A 46 -2.87 7.21 -8.80
C LEU A 46 -1.96 6.04 -9.18
N ILE A 47 -0.75 5.96 -8.60
CA ILE A 47 0.18 4.83 -8.82
C ILE A 47 -0.47 3.52 -8.37
N GLY A 48 -1.10 3.50 -7.19
CA GLY A 48 -1.80 2.32 -6.70
C GLY A 48 -2.93 1.88 -7.61
N LEU A 49 -3.78 2.82 -8.03
CA LEU A 49 -4.89 2.54 -8.96
C LEU A 49 -4.38 1.98 -10.30
N LEU A 50 -3.37 2.63 -10.89
CA LEU A 50 -2.82 2.23 -12.19
C LEU A 50 -2.13 0.86 -12.11
N ALA A 51 -1.32 0.60 -11.09
CA ALA A 51 -0.66 -0.68 -10.89
C ALA A 51 -1.67 -1.82 -10.76
N GLY A 52 -2.67 -1.66 -9.90
CA GLY A 52 -3.73 -2.65 -9.74
C GLY A 52 -4.57 -2.85 -11.01
N ALA A 53 -4.87 -1.77 -11.74
CA ALA A 53 -5.60 -1.86 -13.00
C ALA A 53 -4.81 -2.61 -14.09
N VAL A 54 -3.49 -2.38 -14.18
CA VAL A 54 -2.62 -3.11 -15.14
C VAL A 54 -2.58 -4.60 -14.81
N ILE A 55 -2.43 -4.96 -13.55
CA ILE A 55 -2.44 -6.38 -13.12
C ILE A 55 -3.80 -7.02 -13.41
N ALA A 56 -4.90 -6.33 -13.09
CA ALA A 56 -6.25 -6.82 -13.34
C ALA A 56 -6.52 -7.01 -14.84
N LEU A 57 -6.07 -6.07 -15.68
CA LEU A 57 -6.21 -6.15 -17.13
C LEU A 57 -5.40 -7.32 -17.71
N ALA A 58 -4.15 -7.49 -17.29
CA ALA A 58 -3.31 -8.61 -17.72
C ALA A 58 -3.98 -9.96 -17.39
N ALA A 59 -4.46 -10.09 -16.17
CA ALA A 59 -5.16 -11.29 -15.71
C ALA A 59 -6.50 -11.53 -16.46
N TYR A 60 -7.22 -10.44 -16.77
CA TYR A 60 -8.46 -10.50 -17.56
C TYR A 60 -8.17 -11.03 -18.98
N LEU A 61 -7.15 -10.49 -19.66
CA LEU A 61 -6.76 -10.91 -21.00
C LEU A 61 -6.34 -12.37 -21.03
N VAL A 62 -5.53 -12.82 -20.06
CA VAL A 62 -5.13 -14.24 -19.97
C VAL A 62 -6.34 -15.14 -19.68
N GLY A 63 -7.24 -14.70 -18.80
CA GLY A 63 -8.46 -15.41 -18.51
C GLY A 63 -9.40 -15.55 -19.73
N ALA A 64 -9.46 -14.53 -20.58
CA ALA A 64 -10.24 -14.53 -21.80
C ALA A 64 -9.65 -15.45 -22.89
N VAL A 65 -8.32 -15.55 -22.97
CA VAL A 65 -7.62 -16.36 -23.99
C VAL A 65 -7.53 -17.84 -23.59
N LEU A 66 -7.19 -18.12 -22.33
CA LEU A 66 -6.99 -19.49 -21.85
C LEU A 66 -8.24 -20.00 -21.11
N ASN A 67 -8.46 -19.53 -19.91
CA ASN A 67 -9.65 -19.81 -19.10
C ASN A 67 -9.66 -18.90 -17.85
N PRO A 68 -10.83 -18.70 -17.20
CA PRO A 68 -10.95 -17.83 -16.02
C PRO A 68 -10.05 -18.23 -14.84
N VAL A 69 -9.78 -19.52 -14.66
CA VAL A 69 -8.91 -20.02 -13.58
C VAL A 69 -7.47 -19.60 -13.81
N ALA A 70 -6.97 -19.75 -15.05
CA ALA A 70 -5.61 -19.31 -15.41
C ALA A 70 -5.45 -17.80 -15.21
N GLY A 71 -6.46 -17.01 -15.57
CA GLY A 71 -6.49 -15.57 -15.29
C GLY A 71 -6.45 -15.26 -13.78
N SER A 72 -7.18 -16.03 -12.97
CA SER A 72 -7.18 -15.83 -11.51
C SER A 72 -5.88 -16.25 -10.84
N VAL A 73 -5.24 -17.32 -11.34
CA VAL A 73 -3.89 -17.72 -10.88
C VAL A 73 -2.86 -16.65 -11.22
N LEU A 74 -2.87 -16.15 -12.46
CA LEU A 74 -1.96 -15.07 -12.88
C LEU A 74 -2.19 -13.80 -12.04
N PHE A 75 -3.44 -13.44 -11.81
CA PHE A 75 -3.79 -12.29 -10.97
C PHE A 75 -3.21 -12.42 -9.56
N ALA A 76 -3.38 -13.57 -8.93
CA ALA A 76 -2.88 -13.81 -7.58
C ALA A 76 -1.35 -13.77 -7.53
N LEU A 77 -0.67 -14.40 -8.51
CA LEU A 77 0.79 -14.39 -8.59
C LEU A 77 1.36 -12.98 -8.83
N LEU A 78 0.82 -12.24 -9.80
CA LEU A 78 1.26 -10.87 -10.07
C LEU A 78 0.93 -9.93 -8.91
N GLY A 79 -0.23 -10.13 -8.27
CA GLY A 79 -0.65 -9.35 -7.11
C GLY A 79 0.30 -9.53 -5.92
N VAL A 80 0.65 -10.77 -5.57
CA VAL A 80 1.64 -11.06 -4.50
C VAL A 80 3.02 -10.53 -4.89
N LEU A 81 3.47 -10.80 -6.12
CA LEU A 81 4.77 -10.33 -6.58
C LEU A 81 4.88 -8.80 -6.51
N PHE A 82 3.87 -8.08 -6.98
CA PHE A 82 3.85 -6.62 -6.88
C PHE A 82 3.81 -6.14 -5.44
N TRP A 83 3.00 -6.80 -4.61
CA TRP A 83 2.87 -6.47 -3.18
C TRP A 83 4.20 -6.60 -2.45
N ASP A 84 4.94 -7.66 -2.71
CA ASP A 84 6.23 -7.90 -2.07
C ASP A 84 7.36 -7.04 -2.66
N CYS A 85 7.31 -6.78 -3.98
CA CYS A 85 8.30 -5.91 -4.64
C CYS A 85 8.16 -4.41 -4.29
N LYS A 86 6.98 -3.95 -3.83
CA LYS A 86 6.79 -2.52 -3.54
C LYS A 86 7.57 -2.03 -2.33
N ASP A 87 7.78 -2.90 -1.32
CA ASP A 87 8.47 -2.58 -0.08
C ASP A 87 9.47 -3.68 0.35
N SER A 88 9.91 -4.50 -0.62
CA SER A 88 10.79 -5.66 -0.40
C SER A 88 10.24 -6.65 0.64
N GLY A 89 8.92 -6.81 0.74
CA GLY A 89 8.24 -7.66 1.72
C GLY A 89 8.29 -7.14 3.16
N ARG A 90 8.81 -5.94 3.39
CA ARG A 90 9.01 -5.36 4.72
C ARG A 90 7.70 -5.22 5.49
N GLY A 91 6.62 -4.80 4.84
CA GLY A 91 5.32 -4.62 5.47
C GLY A 91 4.76 -5.91 6.08
N VAL A 92 4.83 -7.01 5.36
CA VAL A 92 4.34 -8.32 5.83
C VAL A 92 5.26 -8.88 6.92
N ALA A 93 6.57 -8.69 6.79
CA ALA A 93 7.55 -9.09 7.82
C ALA A 93 7.33 -8.33 9.13
N LEU A 94 6.97 -7.04 9.07
CA LEU A 94 6.60 -6.24 10.24
C LEU A 94 5.33 -6.78 10.92
N ILE A 95 4.29 -7.11 10.15
CA ILE A 95 3.07 -7.73 10.70
C ILE A 95 3.40 -9.06 11.38
N ALA A 96 4.18 -9.92 10.73
CA ALA A 96 4.58 -11.22 11.28
C ALA A 96 5.36 -11.06 12.58
N SER A 97 6.31 -10.14 12.63
CA SER A 97 7.14 -9.88 13.81
C SER A 97 6.33 -9.35 14.99
N LEU A 98 5.44 -8.40 14.74
CA LEU A 98 4.56 -7.83 15.78
C LEU A 98 3.60 -8.87 16.34
N PHE A 99 3.01 -9.69 15.47
CA PHE A 99 2.12 -10.76 15.91
C PHE A 99 2.84 -11.78 16.77
N TRP A 100 4.05 -12.19 16.35
CA TRP A 100 4.87 -13.12 17.11
C TRP A 100 5.24 -12.59 18.50
N ARG A 101 5.72 -11.34 18.61
CA ARG A 101 6.01 -10.69 19.89
C ARG A 101 4.77 -10.59 20.78
N LYS A 102 3.61 -10.30 20.20
CA LYS A 102 2.35 -10.29 20.93
C LYS A 102 2.01 -11.66 21.52
N LEU A 103 2.26 -12.75 20.80
CA LEU A 103 2.08 -14.11 21.31
C LEU A 103 3.04 -14.43 22.45
N GLN A 104 4.22 -13.83 22.47
CA GLN A 104 5.20 -13.97 23.57
C GLN A 104 4.86 -13.09 24.80
N GLY A 105 3.79 -12.31 24.72
CA GLY A 105 3.37 -11.41 25.81
C GLY A 105 4.14 -10.10 25.88
N GLU A 106 4.98 -9.80 24.87
CA GLU A 106 5.69 -8.53 24.80
C GLU A 106 4.74 -7.38 24.45
N PRO A 107 4.89 -6.19 25.07
CA PRO A 107 4.10 -5.03 24.72
C PRO A 107 4.43 -4.59 23.28
N MET A 108 3.41 -4.54 22.41
CA MET A 108 3.56 -4.17 20.99
C MET A 108 4.29 -2.85 20.78
N ILE A 109 4.23 -1.98 21.76
CA ILE A 109 4.67 -0.59 21.68
C ILE A 109 6.19 -0.45 21.87
N GLU A 110 6.80 -1.28 22.71
CA GLU A 110 8.24 -1.24 22.98
C GLU A 110 9.06 -1.92 21.87
N ALA A 111 8.41 -2.77 21.11
CA ALA A 111 9.05 -3.58 20.06
C ALA A 111 9.34 -2.84 18.75
N LEU A 112 8.64 -1.74 18.47
CA LEU A 112 8.75 -1.03 17.18
C LEU A 112 10.08 -0.28 16.94
N PRO A 113 10.72 0.37 17.93
CA PRO A 113 12.01 1.03 17.71
C PRO A 113 13.18 0.07 17.46
N GLU A 114 13.10 -1.16 17.96
CA GLU A 114 14.14 -2.18 17.77
C GLU A 114 14.03 -2.90 16.42
N LEU A 115 12.90 -2.75 15.73
CA LEU A 115 12.67 -3.34 14.41
C LEU A 115 13.53 -2.71 13.31
N ASP A 116 13.99 -1.48 13.50
CA ASP A 116 14.70 -0.70 12.48
C ASP A 116 16.05 -1.30 12.04
N SER A 117 16.72 -2.07 12.89
CA SER A 117 18.02 -2.68 12.59
C SER A 117 18.00 -4.17 12.26
N ASN A 118 16.92 -4.89 12.61
CA ASN A 118 16.88 -6.34 12.58
C ASN A 118 15.73 -6.98 11.78
N VAL A 119 14.85 -6.20 11.16
CA VAL A 119 13.62 -6.71 10.50
C VAL A 119 13.90 -7.64 9.33
N MET A 120 15.02 -7.49 8.65
CA MET A 120 15.43 -8.40 7.57
C MET A 120 15.89 -9.79 8.07
N ARG A 121 16.10 -9.97 9.36
CA ARG A 121 16.40 -11.28 9.93
C ARG A 121 15.13 -11.81 10.60
N VAL A 122 14.37 -12.61 9.87
CA VAL A 122 13.41 -13.53 10.48
C VAL A 122 14.21 -14.47 11.35
N THR A 123 14.51 -14.03 12.58
CA THR A 123 15.48 -14.67 13.47
C THR A 123 14.92 -15.89 14.18
N SER A 124 13.61 -16.17 14.02
CA SER A 124 12.99 -17.33 14.65
C SER A 124 12.18 -18.16 13.67
N ILE A 125 12.25 -19.47 13.78
CA ILE A 125 11.45 -20.43 12.99
C ILE A 125 9.96 -20.11 13.05
N PRO A 126 9.35 -19.79 14.21
CA PRO A 126 7.92 -19.45 14.25
C PRO A 126 7.53 -18.19 13.48
N ALA A 127 8.38 -17.16 13.49
CA ALA A 127 8.12 -15.95 12.69
C ALA A 127 8.20 -16.25 11.19
N ALA A 128 9.11 -17.12 10.75
CA ALA A 128 9.20 -17.58 9.38
C ALA A 128 7.95 -18.38 8.96
N VAL A 129 7.48 -19.28 9.82
CA VAL A 129 6.24 -20.04 9.58
C VAL A 129 5.05 -19.09 9.46
N PHE A 130 4.94 -18.12 10.37
CA PHE A 130 3.85 -17.16 10.35
C PHE A 130 3.87 -16.27 9.09
N LEU A 131 5.06 -15.83 8.67
CA LEU A 131 5.25 -15.10 7.41
C LEU A 131 4.77 -15.95 6.22
N THR A 132 5.19 -17.22 6.16
CA THR A 132 4.76 -18.13 5.10
C THR A 132 3.24 -18.32 5.06
N VAL A 133 2.60 -18.45 6.23
CA VAL A 133 1.14 -18.54 6.34
C VAL A 133 0.45 -17.28 5.83
N LEU A 134 0.97 -16.10 6.17
CA LEU A 134 0.45 -14.83 5.66
C LEU A 134 0.58 -14.72 4.14
N GLU A 135 1.69 -15.15 3.55
CA GLU A 135 1.89 -15.15 2.09
C GLU A 135 0.92 -16.10 1.39
N ILE A 136 0.73 -17.30 1.92
CA ILE A 136 -0.26 -18.24 1.40
C ILE A 136 -1.67 -17.67 1.51
N LEU A 137 -1.98 -17.02 2.63
CA LEU A 137 -3.28 -16.38 2.84
C LEU A 137 -3.51 -15.24 1.84
N LYS A 138 -2.51 -14.36 1.61
CA LYS A 138 -2.59 -13.31 0.58
C LYS A 138 -2.88 -13.90 -0.79
N LEU A 139 -2.12 -14.93 -1.18
CA LEU A 139 -2.28 -15.59 -2.48
C LEU A 139 -3.71 -16.15 -2.62
N ALA A 140 -4.21 -16.85 -1.62
CA ALA A 140 -5.55 -17.42 -1.61
C ALA A 140 -6.63 -16.33 -1.69
N LEU A 141 -6.50 -15.25 -0.92
CA LEU A 141 -7.46 -14.14 -0.91
C LEU A 141 -7.46 -13.39 -2.25
N LEU A 142 -6.30 -13.14 -2.86
CA LEU A 142 -6.21 -12.54 -4.20
C LEU A 142 -6.83 -13.45 -5.27
N PHE A 143 -6.58 -14.76 -5.18
CA PHE A 143 -7.24 -15.71 -6.08
C PHE A 143 -8.75 -15.64 -5.95
N LEU A 144 -9.30 -15.65 -4.73
CA LEU A 144 -10.73 -15.52 -4.46
C LEU A 144 -11.28 -14.19 -4.98
N LEU A 145 -10.60 -13.07 -4.74
CA LEU A 145 -10.99 -11.76 -5.26
C LEU A 145 -11.15 -11.79 -6.79
N SER A 146 -10.20 -12.40 -7.47
CA SER A 146 -10.25 -12.57 -8.93
C SER A 146 -11.34 -13.54 -9.36
N PHE A 147 -11.48 -14.68 -8.67
CA PHE A 147 -12.45 -15.71 -8.98
C PHE A 147 -13.90 -15.21 -8.91
N TYR A 148 -14.20 -14.39 -7.89
CA TYR A 148 -15.49 -13.71 -7.75
C TYR A 148 -15.67 -12.45 -8.63
N GLY A 149 -14.78 -12.22 -9.61
CA GLY A 149 -14.94 -11.18 -10.61
C GLY A 149 -14.49 -9.78 -10.19
N ALA A 150 -13.98 -9.59 -8.97
CA ALA A 150 -13.59 -8.29 -8.44
C ALA A 150 -12.11 -7.91 -8.68
N LYS A 151 -11.52 -8.34 -9.82
CA LYS A 151 -10.10 -8.10 -10.15
C LYS A 151 -9.69 -6.62 -10.06
N PHE A 152 -10.55 -5.72 -10.56
CA PHE A 152 -10.27 -4.28 -10.56
C PHE A 152 -10.26 -3.65 -9.18
N TRP A 153 -10.78 -4.35 -8.14
CA TRP A 153 -10.66 -3.93 -6.75
C TRP A 153 -9.21 -3.86 -6.26
N LEU A 154 -8.26 -4.57 -6.90
CA LEU A 154 -6.84 -4.44 -6.58
C LEU A 154 -6.34 -3.00 -6.75
N GLY A 155 -6.85 -2.27 -7.73
CA GLY A 155 -6.53 -0.85 -7.90
C GLY A 155 -7.00 0.00 -6.72
N ALA A 156 -8.22 -0.23 -6.22
CA ALA A 156 -8.75 0.45 -5.04
C ALA A 156 -7.96 0.12 -3.77
N LEU A 157 -7.58 -1.16 -3.62
CA LEU A 157 -6.78 -1.66 -2.50
C LEU A 157 -5.41 -0.97 -2.45
N LEU A 158 -4.67 -0.97 -3.55
CA LEU A 158 -3.35 -0.34 -3.62
C LEU A 158 -3.44 1.19 -3.50
N ALA A 159 -4.44 1.80 -4.14
CA ALA A 159 -4.67 3.24 -4.01
C ALA A 159 -4.98 3.64 -2.56
N GLY A 160 -5.77 2.85 -1.85
CA GLY A 160 -6.09 3.07 -0.44
C GLY A 160 -4.88 2.94 0.47
N SER A 161 -4.07 1.90 0.26
CA SER A 161 -2.81 1.69 0.99
C SER A 161 -1.85 2.86 0.79
N PHE A 162 -1.61 3.26 -0.45
CA PHE A 162 -0.71 4.37 -0.76
C PHE A 162 -1.26 5.72 -0.29
N SER A 163 -2.58 5.91 -0.33
CA SER A 163 -3.22 7.11 0.24
C SER A 163 -3.00 7.20 1.75
N LEU A 164 -3.13 6.07 2.47
CA LEU A 164 -2.87 6.03 3.91
C LEU A 164 -1.40 6.31 4.23
N GLN A 165 -0.48 5.69 3.49
CA GLN A 165 0.96 5.96 3.63
C GLN A 165 1.28 7.44 3.38
N GLY A 166 0.74 8.03 2.31
CA GLY A 166 0.88 9.45 2.01
C GLY A 166 0.33 10.35 3.11
N LEU A 167 -0.86 10.04 3.63
CA LEU A 167 -1.46 10.80 4.72
C LEU A 167 -0.63 10.75 6.01
N LEU A 168 -0.07 9.60 6.35
CA LEU A 168 0.80 9.45 7.52
C LEU A 168 2.15 10.15 7.30
N ALA A 169 2.71 10.10 6.09
CA ALA A 169 3.96 10.76 5.75
C ALA A 169 3.89 12.31 5.87
N THR A 170 2.69 12.91 5.82
CA THR A 170 2.53 14.37 6.04
C THR A 170 2.55 14.77 7.51
N ARG A 171 2.48 13.81 8.43
CA ARG A 171 2.49 14.10 9.87
C ARG A 171 3.89 14.34 10.39
N PRO A 172 4.02 15.12 11.49
CA PRO A 172 5.33 15.34 12.12
C PRO A 172 5.97 13.98 12.46
N GLY A 173 7.11 13.71 11.87
CA GLY A 173 7.86 12.49 12.07
C GLY A 173 9.02 12.64 13.04
N ARG A 174 9.47 11.54 13.62
CA ARG A 174 10.79 11.45 14.22
C ARG A 174 11.81 11.58 13.08
N GLN A 175 12.88 12.33 13.28
CA GLN A 175 13.90 12.64 12.24
C GLN A 175 14.75 11.40 11.85
N ASP A 176 14.10 10.33 11.43
CA ASP A 176 14.78 9.18 10.85
C ASP A 176 14.89 9.41 9.34
N ALA A 177 16.04 9.08 8.77
CA ALA A 177 16.47 9.43 7.41
C ALA A 177 15.69 8.70 6.27
N ALA A 178 14.42 8.39 6.45
CA ALA A 178 13.64 7.68 5.45
C ALA A 178 13.06 8.64 4.39
N PRO A 179 13.11 8.27 3.10
CA PRO A 179 12.64 9.12 1.99
C PRO A 179 11.20 9.61 2.14
N LEU A 180 10.31 8.79 2.69
CA LEU A 180 8.90 9.14 2.94
C LEU A 180 8.73 10.26 3.97
N LEU A 181 9.65 10.42 4.92
CA LEU A 181 9.60 11.46 5.95
C LEU A 181 10.04 12.85 5.44
N VAL A 182 10.69 12.91 4.28
CA VAL A 182 10.99 14.19 3.59
C VAL A 182 9.70 14.92 3.19
N LEU A 183 8.57 14.20 3.10
CA LEU A 183 7.25 14.77 2.83
C LEU A 183 6.57 15.34 4.09
N ALA A 184 7.18 15.17 5.28
CA ALA A 184 6.66 15.72 6.51
C ALA A 184 6.62 17.25 6.43
N GLY A 185 5.43 17.84 6.57
CA GLY A 185 5.24 19.27 6.44
C GLY A 185 4.99 19.76 5.02
N ALA A 186 4.60 18.90 4.08
CA ALA A 186 4.14 19.33 2.76
C ALA A 186 3.01 20.36 2.90
N GLU A 187 3.32 21.63 2.56
CA GLU A 187 2.41 22.76 2.77
C GLU A 187 1.12 22.66 1.94
N ASP A 188 1.19 22.07 0.75
CA ASP A 188 0.04 21.96 -0.16
C ASP A 188 -0.41 20.51 -0.36
N GLN A 189 -1.37 20.09 0.45
CA GLN A 189 -2.02 18.78 0.35
C GLN A 189 -3.23 18.77 -0.60
N ARG A 190 -3.60 19.91 -1.20
CA ARG A 190 -4.83 20.03 -2.02
C ARG A 190 -4.79 19.09 -3.22
N ALA A 191 -3.64 19.00 -3.91
CA ALA A 191 -3.48 18.12 -5.04
C ALA A 191 -3.67 16.64 -4.64
N PHE A 192 -3.12 16.23 -3.50
CA PHE A 192 -3.29 14.89 -2.93
C PHE A 192 -4.77 14.60 -2.58
N LEU A 193 -5.45 15.52 -1.93
CA LEU A 193 -6.86 15.36 -1.57
C LEU A 193 -7.74 15.25 -2.83
N LEU A 194 -7.47 16.08 -3.84
CA LEU A 194 -8.21 16.03 -5.10
C LEU A 194 -7.98 14.72 -5.85
N THR A 195 -6.75 14.25 -5.98
CA THR A 195 -6.46 12.98 -6.65
C THR A 195 -7.02 11.79 -5.88
N SER A 196 -6.93 11.79 -4.54
CA SER A 196 -7.56 10.78 -3.70
C SER A 196 -9.07 10.76 -3.90
N LEU A 197 -9.72 11.93 -3.90
CA LEU A 197 -11.17 12.04 -4.15
C LEU A 197 -11.54 11.47 -5.53
N VAL A 198 -10.81 11.85 -6.58
CA VAL A 198 -11.06 11.34 -7.95
C VAL A 198 -10.92 9.81 -7.99
N VAL A 199 -9.87 9.26 -7.40
CA VAL A 199 -9.67 7.81 -7.34
C VAL A 199 -10.81 7.12 -6.61
N TRP A 200 -11.24 7.65 -5.46
CA TRP A 200 -12.35 7.06 -4.70
C TRP A 200 -13.69 7.19 -5.41
N VAL A 201 -13.93 8.28 -6.16
CA VAL A 201 -15.12 8.40 -7.02
C VAL A 201 -15.11 7.35 -8.12
N ILE A 202 -13.95 7.11 -8.77
CA ILE A 202 -13.82 6.05 -9.77
C ILE A 202 -14.11 4.68 -9.12
N CYS A 203 -13.51 4.38 -7.97
CA CYS A 203 -13.77 3.12 -7.26
C CYS A 203 -15.24 2.96 -6.88
N PHE A 204 -15.89 4.03 -6.45
CA PHE A 204 -17.31 4.04 -6.09
C PHE A 204 -18.22 3.72 -7.27
N LEU A 205 -17.90 4.17 -8.47
CA LEU A 205 -18.69 3.87 -9.67
C LEU A 205 -18.70 2.35 -10.01
N PHE A 206 -17.62 1.63 -9.66
CA PHE A 206 -17.52 0.19 -9.93
C PHE A 206 -17.92 -0.68 -8.73
N PHE A 207 -17.65 -0.22 -7.50
CA PHE A 207 -17.82 -0.98 -6.27
C PHE A 207 -18.40 -0.12 -5.14
N PRO A 208 -19.67 0.35 -5.23
CA PRO A 208 -20.18 1.39 -4.34
C PRO A 208 -20.12 1.03 -2.85
N LEU A 209 -20.63 -0.13 -2.44
CA LEU A 209 -20.65 -0.53 -1.03
C LEU A 209 -19.26 -0.86 -0.49
N ALA A 210 -18.44 -1.57 -1.26
CA ALA A 210 -17.06 -1.87 -0.87
C ALA A 210 -16.24 -0.59 -0.73
N THR A 211 -16.44 0.40 -1.61
CA THR A 211 -15.77 1.70 -1.53
C THR A 211 -16.18 2.49 -0.29
N LEU A 212 -17.46 2.54 0.06
CA LEU A 212 -17.92 3.19 1.30
C LEU A 212 -17.30 2.53 2.54
N ALA A 213 -17.32 1.19 2.60
CA ALA A 213 -16.69 0.44 3.68
C ALA A 213 -15.18 0.71 3.74
N ALA A 214 -14.50 0.72 2.60
CA ALA A 214 -13.06 0.98 2.50
C ALA A 214 -12.70 2.38 3.01
N VAL A 215 -13.42 3.42 2.57
CA VAL A 215 -13.20 4.81 3.01
C VAL A 215 -13.43 4.94 4.51
N LEU A 216 -14.47 4.31 5.05
CA LEU A 216 -14.75 4.31 6.50
C LEU A 216 -13.61 3.64 7.27
N ILE A 217 -13.18 2.45 6.86
CA ILE A 217 -12.10 1.69 7.49
C ILE A 217 -10.79 2.48 7.45
N LEU A 218 -10.43 3.05 6.30
CA LEU A 218 -9.20 3.86 6.17
C LEU A 218 -9.22 5.09 7.07
N ASN A 219 -10.35 5.79 7.17
CA ASN A 219 -10.48 6.94 8.05
C ASN A 219 -10.37 6.56 9.53
N LEU A 220 -11.03 5.48 9.95
CA LEU A 220 -10.94 4.97 11.32
C LEU A 220 -9.52 4.51 11.65
N THR A 221 -8.90 3.77 10.76
CA THR A 221 -7.53 3.24 10.92
C THR A 221 -6.52 4.38 10.96
N SER A 222 -6.61 5.35 10.05
CA SER A 222 -5.71 6.52 10.03
C SER A 222 -5.82 7.35 11.31
N GLY A 223 -7.04 7.58 11.79
CA GLY A 223 -7.28 8.33 13.02
C GLY A 223 -6.82 7.58 14.28
N ALA A 224 -6.97 6.27 14.32
CA ALA A 224 -6.50 5.43 15.43
C ALA A 224 -4.97 5.34 15.45
N LEU A 225 -4.36 5.08 14.30
CA LEU A 225 -2.91 5.03 14.14
C LEU A 225 -2.27 6.38 14.49
N ALA A 226 -2.76 7.48 13.92
CA ALA A 226 -2.20 8.81 14.20
C ALA A 226 -2.19 9.12 15.70
N ARG A 227 -3.32 8.90 16.39
CA ARG A 227 -3.41 9.14 17.86
C ARG A 227 -2.52 8.21 18.68
N GLY A 228 -2.44 6.92 18.27
CA GLY A 228 -1.56 5.96 18.92
C GLY A 228 -0.08 6.32 18.76
N LEU A 229 0.31 6.77 17.57
CA LEU A 229 1.67 7.14 17.23
C LEU A 229 2.13 8.40 17.96
N GLU A 230 1.30 9.46 17.97
CA GLU A 230 1.62 10.70 18.67
C GLU A 230 1.80 10.47 20.18
N ARG A 231 0.96 9.62 20.77
CA ARG A 231 1.01 9.35 22.23
C ARG A 231 2.21 8.48 22.65
N ASN A 232 2.57 7.49 21.84
CA ASN A 232 3.49 6.45 22.27
C ASN A 232 4.90 6.59 21.69
N TYR A 233 5.06 7.31 20.57
CA TYR A 233 6.34 7.39 19.84
C TYR A 233 6.85 8.80 19.60
N GLY A 234 6.05 9.81 19.93
CA GLY A 234 6.40 11.21 19.66
C GLY A 234 6.47 11.56 18.17
N GLY A 235 5.92 10.70 17.30
CA GLY A 235 5.86 10.94 15.86
C GLY A 235 5.79 9.67 15.01
N VAL A 236 5.75 9.84 13.69
CA VAL A 236 5.61 8.76 12.70
C VAL A 236 7.00 8.31 12.24
N THR A 237 7.23 6.99 12.17
CA THR A 237 8.45 6.38 11.61
C THR A 237 8.16 5.75 10.26
N ALA A 238 9.21 5.49 9.45
CA ALA A 238 9.06 4.83 8.14
C ALA A 238 8.43 3.44 8.26
N ASP A 239 8.82 2.67 9.28
CA ASP A 239 8.27 1.33 9.52
C ASP A 239 6.79 1.36 9.84
N LEU A 240 6.34 2.38 10.58
CA LEU A 240 4.92 2.58 10.87
C LEU A 240 4.11 2.94 9.63
N ILE A 241 4.68 3.73 8.72
CA ILE A 241 4.05 4.02 7.42
C ILE A 241 3.92 2.73 6.61
N THR A 242 4.99 1.95 6.50
CA THR A 242 4.99 0.67 5.78
C THR A 242 4.02 -0.34 6.39
N LEU A 243 4.05 -0.49 7.72
CA LEU A 243 3.13 -1.36 8.45
C LEU A 243 1.67 -0.95 8.25
N SER A 244 1.37 0.34 8.32
CA SER A 244 0.00 0.84 8.13
C SER A 244 -0.51 0.59 6.71
N GLY A 245 0.35 0.72 5.71
CA GLY A 245 0.05 0.37 4.33
C GLY A 245 -0.28 -1.11 4.18
N ALA A 246 0.54 -1.99 4.71
CA ALA A 246 0.32 -3.44 4.66
C ALA A 246 -0.95 -3.89 5.41
N LEU A 247 -1.25 -3.29 6.56
CA LEU A 247 -2.51 -3.52 7.29
C LEU A 247 -3.72 -3.03 6.48
N ALA A 248 -3.63 -1.86 5.87
CA ALA A 248 -4.69 -1.34 5.02
C ALA A 248 -4.97 -2.28 3.84
N GLU A 249 -3.95 -2.82 3.21
CA GLU A 249 -4.08 -3.77 2.10
C GLU A 249 -4.82 -5.04 2.52
N LEU A 250 -4.47 -5.63 3.64
CA LEU A 250 -5.16 -6.81 4.14
C LEU A 250 -6.64 -6.51 4.45
N LEU A 251 -6.92 -5.38 5.12
CA LEU A 251 -8.29 -4.97 5.42
C LEU A 251 -9.10 -4.71 4.15
N LEU A 252 -8.54 -3.99 3.19
CA LEU A 252 -9.21 -3.68 1.92
C LEU A 252 -9.39 -4.93 1.05
N LEU A 253 -8.48 -5.90 1.13
CA LEU A 253 -8.64 -7.19 0.47
C LEU A 253 -9.85 -7.94 1.00
N LEU A 254 -10.03 -7.99 2.32
CA LEU A 254 -11.20 -8.60 2.95
C LEU A 254 -12.51 -7.87 2.57
N VAL A 255 -12.49 -6.53 2.54
CA VAL A 255 -13.64 -5.73 2.09
C VAL A 255 -14.02 -6.05 0.64
N GLY A 256 -13.03 -6.13 -0.24
CA GLY A 256 -13.26 -6.45 -1.66
C GLY A 256 -13.87 -7.83 -1.86
N ILE A 257 -13.39 -8.84 -1.13
CA ILE A 257 -13.93 -10.19 -1.18
C ILE A 257 -15.36 -10.22 -0.62
N GLY A 258 -15.59 -9.58 0.54
CA GLY A 258 -16.94 -9.47 1.11
C GLY A 258 -17.92 -8.80 0.15
N GLY A 259 -17.51 -7.71 -0.49
CA GLY A 259 -18.31 -7.06 -1.53
C GLY A 259 -18.57 -7.95 -2.74
N ALA A 260 -17.55 -8.67 -3.23
CA ALA A 260 -17.68 -9.56 -4.38
C ALA A 260 -18.66 -10.73 -4.11
N ILE A 261 -18.58 -11.37 -2.95
CA ILE A 261 -19.47 -12.48 -2.56
C ILE A 261 -20.92 -12.01 -2.41
N THR A 262 -21.14 -10.78 -1.96
CA THR A 262 -22.51 -10.26 -1.72
C THR A 262 -23.24 -9.96 -3.03
N PHE A 263 -22.53 -9.75 -4.13
CA PHE A 263 -23.07 -9.35 -5.44
C PHE A 263 -22.89 -10.40 -6.55
N SER A 264 -22.25 -11.55 -6.28
CA SER A 264 -22.17 -12.69 -7.18
C SER A 264 -23.36 -13.62 -7.00
#